data_bb9d0aec57c4c06553451633658cf3d6
#
_entry.id   bb9d0aec57c4c06553451633658cf3d6
#
_cell.length_a   1.000
_cell.length_b   1.000
_cell.length_c   1.000
_cell.angle_alpha   90.00
_cell.angle_beta   90.00
_cell.angle_gamma   90.00
#
_symmetry.space_group_name_H-M   'P 1'
#
loop_
_entity.id
_entity.type
_entity.pdbx_description
1 polymer ?
#
loop_
_entity_poly.entity_id
_entity_poly.type
_entity_poly.pdbx_seq_one_letter_code
_entity_poly.pdbx_strand_id
1 'polypeptide(L)'
;MGSTPVAGELLAIGELAPGRIALEFRAPSLIAALRPGHALHLVRPESGGYRVRRVAPVSRVDLLRGSVEVALQPRSDGGQDALAGLRVGDVIELIGPIGQPILINKATMRLLLITDGEGFAWVRALAIAATSAGISVTMLQQAETGGDLPPASLLPDVVEIVVATSDGSIGHRGTVADLLAEYVSWADQAVVAGGADLRAAATSAALRRRTADRTTASGKPARTRTAPAGSRAPWLQALLAHEIGCGIGACGGCTVATRAGQVRLCREGPAVDATGSALKGGA
;
A
#
# COMPACT_ATOMS: atom_id res chain seq x y z
N MET A 1 -1.01 22.53 -0.55
CA MET A 1 -2.26 22.85 0.14
C MET A 1 -2.28 22.03 1.42
N GLY A 2 -2.43 22.67 2.59
CA GLY A 2 -2.58 21.95 3.86
C GLY A 2 -3.99 21.33 3.90
N SER A 3 -4.06 20.04 4.22
CA SER A 3 -5.36 19.38 4.38
C SER A 3 -6.02 19.91 5.65
N THR A 4 -7.23 20.43 5.53
CA THR A 4 -8.03 20.84 6.69
C THR A 4 -8.42 19.61 7.49
N PRO A 5 -8.29 19.59 8.82
CA PRO A 5 -8.80 18.52 9.65
C PRO A 5 -10.31 18.34 9.46
N VAL A 6 -10.74 17.09 9.39
CA VAL A 6 -12.14 16.69 9.28
C VAL A 6 -12.50 15.84 10.47
N ALA A 7 -13.64 16.10 11.10
CA ALA A 7 -14.16 15.24 12.16
C ALA A 7 -14.59 13.89 11.56
N GLY A 8 -14.07 12.80 12.14
CA GLY A 8 -14.44 11.43 11.79
C GLY A 8 -15.06 10.72 12.98
N GLU A 9 -16.30 10.26 12.83
CA GLU A 9 -16.99 9.41 13.82
C GLU A 9 -16.60 7.96 13.58
N LEU A 10 -16.10 7.28 14.61
CA LEU A 10 -15.76 5.86 14.55
C LEU A 10 -17.01 5.00 14.49
N LEU A 11 -17.21 4.31 13.38
CA LEU A 11 -18.36 3.46 13.10
C LEU A 11 -18.14 2.00 13.47
N ALA A 12 -16.91 1.50 13.27
CA ALA A 12 -16.59 0.11 13.53
C ALA A 12 -15.09 -0.06 13.85
N ILE A 13 -14.82 -1.09 14.64
CA ILE A 13 -13.47 -1.60 14.92
C ILE A 13 -13.46 -3.04 14.47
N GLY A 14 -12.51 -3.41 13.64
CA GLY A 14 -12.32 -4.76 13.11
C GLY A 14 -10.87 -5.16 13.12
N GLU A 15 -10.58 -6.30 12.52
CA GLU A 15 -9.24 -6.82 12.34
C GLU A 15 -9.02 -7.18 10.87
N LEU A 16 -7.87 -6.76 10.31
CA LEU A 16 -7.47 -7.08 8.93
C LEU A 16 -6.60 -8.33 8.85
N ALA A 17 -5.84 -8.58 9.89
CA ALA A 17 -4.99 -9.74 10.11
C ALA A 17 -4.63 -9.76 11.59
N PRO A 18 -4.10 -10.85 12.16
CA PRO A 18 -3.73 -10.92 13.57
C PRO A 18 -2.91 -9.71 14.02
N GLY A 19 -3.42 -8.99 15.02
CA GLY A 19 -2.82 -7.78 15.57
C GLY A 19 -2.90 -6.53 14.69
N ARG A 20 -3.67 -6.53 13.60
CA ARG A 20 -3.82 -5.39 12.70
C ARG A 20 -5.24 -4.86 12.72
N ILE A 21 -5.42 -3.75 13.41
CA ILE A 21 -6.73 -3.17 13.69
C ILE A 21 -7.21 -2.38 12.47
N ALA A 22 -8.46 -2.62 12.07
CA ALA A 22 -9.20 -1.78 11.15
C ALA A 22 -10.09 -0.81 11.91
N LEU A 23 -10.07 0.46 11.54
CA LEU A 23 -10.96 1.50 12.05
C LEU A 23 -11.76 2.10 10.90
N GLU A 24 -13.09 1.99 10.95
CA GLU A 24 -13.98 2.61 9.97
C GLU A 24 -14.56 3.91 10.51
N PHE A 25 -14.33 5.01 9.79
CA PHE A 25 -14.81 6.35 10.16
C PHE A 25 -15.82 6.88 9.15
N ARG A 26 -16.89 7.50 9.65
CA ARG A 26 -17.75 8.37 8.85
C ARG A 26 -17.04 9.71 8.61
N ALA A 27 -16.78 10.05 7.36
CA ALA A 27 -16.08 11.28 6.97
C ALA A 27 -16.45 11.71 5.54
N PRO A 28 -17.71 12.03 5.23
CA PRO A 28 -18.22 12.21 3.87
C PRO A 28 -17.50 13.32 3.10
N SER A 29 -17.04 14.37 3.75
CA SER A 29 -16.28 15.45 3.12
C SER A 29 -14.86 15.05 2.66
N LEU A 30 -14.30 13.97 3.23
CA LEU A 30 -12.95 13.53 2.94
C LEU A 30 -12.90 12.46 1.85
N ILE A 31 -13.89 11.56 1.81
CA ILE A 31 -13.84 10.33 0.99
C ILE A 31 -13.73 10.59 -0.51
N ALA A 32 -14.32 11.68 -1.02
CA ALA A 32 -14.26 12.02 -2.44
C ALA A 32 -12.83 12.29 -2.94
N ALA A 33 -11.92 12.71 -2.06
CA ALA A 33 -10.52 12.96 -2.36
C ALA A 33 -9.63 11.72 -2.20
N LEU A 34 -10.11 10.67 -1.50
CA LEU A 34 -9.31 9.49 -1.23
C LEU A 34 -9.18 8.57 -2.44
N ARG A 35 -8.01 7.99 -2.59
CA ARG A 35 -7.66 7.02 -3.64
C ARG A 35 -6.77 5.94 -3.04
N PRO A 36 -6.69 4.74 -3.64
CA PRO A 36 -5.74 3.70 -3.24
C PRO A 36 -4.31 4.26 -3.17
N GLY A 37 -3.60 3.96 -2.08
CA GLY A 37 -2.25 4.45 -1.82
C GLY A 37 -2.21 5.69 -0.92
N HIS A 38 -3.32 6.37 -0.68
CA HIS A 38 -3.36 7.44 0.30
C HIS A 38 -3.33 6.91 1.74
N ALA A 39 -2.84 7.74 2.65
CA ALA A 39 -2.95 7.56 4.08
C ALA A 39 -3.67 8.75 4.72
N LEU A 40 -4.07 8.57 5.97
CA LEU A 40 -4.61 9.62 6.83
C LEU A 40 -3.77 9.75 8.10
N HIS A 41 -3.68 10.95 8.66
CA HIS A 41 -3.37 11.10 10.07
C HIS A 41 -4.65 10.99 10.89
N LEU A 42 -4.62 10.12 11.86
CA LEU A 42 -5.60 10.03 12.94
C LEU A 42 -5.06 10.87 14.10
N VAL A 43 -5.83 11.84 14.53
CA VAL A 43 -5.39 12.78 15.58
C VAL A 43 -6.39 12.75 16.73
N ARG A 44 -5.94 12.29 17.89
CA ARG A 44 -6.71 12.31 19.12
C ARG A 44 -6.17 13.41 20.03
N PRO A 45 -7.01 14.32 20.51
CA PRO A 45 -6.63 15.24 21.58
C PRO A 45 -6.39 14.45 22.87
N GLU A 46 -5.26 14.67 23.52
CA GLU A 46 -4.97 14.12 24.85
C GLU A 46 -5.20 15.15 25.95
N SER A 47 -5.42 14.67 27.16
CA SER A 47 -5.45 15.48 28.37
C SER A 47 -4.11 16.20 28.52
N GLY A 48 -4.10 17.53 28.56
CA GLY A 48 -2.87 18.33 28.63
C GLY A 48 -2.50 19.07 27.34
N GLY A 49 -3.35 19.02 26.30
CA GLY A 49 -3.17 19.79 25.05
C GLY A 49 -2.23 19.18 24.04
N TYR A 50 -1.67 17.99 24.33
CA TYR A 50 -0.88 17.23 23.34
C TYR A 50 -1.81 16.59 22.32
N ARG A 51 -1.34 16.52 21.07
CA ARG A 51 -2.05 15.84 19.97
C ARG A 51 -1.19 14.68 19.47
N VAL A 52 -1.64 13.46 19.71
CA VAL A 52 -1.00 12.29 19.12
C VAL A 52 -1.50 12.11 17.69
N ARG A 53 -0.55 11.94 16.78
CA ARG A 53 -0.82 11.67 15.38
C ARG A 53 -0.32 10.28 15.02
N ARG A 54 -1.18 9.50 14.37
CA ARG A 54 -0.82 8.22 13.79
C ARG A 54 -1.15 8.23 12.31
N VAL A 55 -0.17 7.90 11.48
CA VAL A 55 -0.43 7.67 10.06
C VAL A 55 -1.06 6.30 9.89
N ALA A 56 -2.11 6.23 9.09
CA ALA A 56 -2.82 4.99 8.80
C ALA A 56 -3.16 4.91 7.31
N PRO A 57 -2.78 3.82 6.61
CA PRO A 57 -3.15 3.62 5.23
C PRO A 57 -4.66 3.48 5.07
N VAL A 58 -5.19 4.05 3.98
CA VAL A 58 -6.56 3.86 3.56
C VAL A 58 -6.71 2.45 3.00
N SER A 59 -7.46 1.62 3.70
CA SER A 59 -7.69 0.21 3.36
C SER A 59 -8.96 0.00 2.53
N ARG A 60 -9.99 0.81 2.75
CA ARG A 60 -11.25 0.79 2.00
C ARG A 60 -11.93 2.15 2.02
N VAL A 61 -12.60 2.50 0.94
CA VAL A 61 -13.46 3.68 0.86
C VAL A 61 -14.86 3.23 0.44
N ASP A 62 -15.86 3.63 1.19
CA ASP A 62 -17.27 3.39 0.85
C ASP A 62 -17.95 4.72 0.55
N LEU A 63 -18.11 4.99 -0.74
CA LEU A 63 -18.71 6.24 -1.23
C LEU A 63 -20.20 6.34 -0.86
N LEU A 64 -20.91 5.21 -0.78
CA LEU A 64 -22.33 5.21 -0.50
C LEU A 64 -22.61 5.48 0.99
N ARG A 65 -21.78 4.90 1.86
CA ARG A 65 -21.88 5.11 3.31
C ARG A 65 -21.22 6.39 3.77
N GLY A 66 -20.39 7.01 2.94
CA GLY A 66 -19.61 8.17 3.33
C GLY A 66 -18.52 7.81 4.34
N SER A 67 -17.97 6.58 4.27
CA SER A 67 -17.01 6.08 5.25
C SER A 67 -15.67 5.69 4.62
N VAL A 68 -14.63 5.74 5.45
CA VAL A 68 -13.27 5.29 5.14
C VAL A 68 -12.79 4.33 6.22
N GLU A 69 -12.25 3.20 5.79
CA GLU A 69 -11.54 2.28 6.66
C GLU A 69 -10.03 2.51 6.54
N VAL A 70 -9.37 2.58 7.67
CA VAL A 70 -7.91 2.70 7.78
C VAL A 70 -7.35 1.59 8.64
N ALA A 71 -6.09 1.24 8.42
CA ALA A 71 -5.42 0.22 9.20
C ALA A 71 -4.45 0.85 10.21
N LEU A 72 -4.51 0.39 11.45
CA LEU A 72 -3.49 0.67 12.45
C LEU A 72 -2.57 -0.53 12.59
N GLN A 73 -1.29 -0.26 12.56
CA GLN A 73 -0.28 -1.23 12.93
C GLN A 73 0.07 -1.06 14.42
N PRO A 74 0.33 -2.15 15.16
CA PRO A 74 0.86 -2.06 16.50
C PRO A 74 2.14 -1.23 16.50
N ARG A 75 2.40 -0.53 17.61
CA ARG A 75 3.66 0.19 17.77
C ARG A 75 4.79 -0.78 18.02
N SER A 76 5.87 -0.65 17.27
CA SER A 76 7.07 -1.47 17.44
C SER A 76 7.86 -1.14 18.72
N ASP A 77 7.65 0.07 19.29
CA ASP A 77 8.34 0.55 20.50
C ASP A 77 7.65 0.13 21.80
N GLY A 78 6.56 -0.66 21.75
CA GLY A 78 5.81 -1.10 22.94
C GLY A 78 5.09 0.03 23.68
N GLY A 79 5.14 1.26 23.17
CA GLY A 79 4.43 2.40 23.76
C GLY A 79 2.92 2.23 23.71
N GLN A 80 2.23 2.78 24.72
CA GLN A 80 0.76 2.83 24.67
C GLN A 80 0.33 3.61 23.43
N ASP A 81 -0.53 2.99 22.60
CA ASP A 81 -1.11 3.69 21.48
C ASP A 81 -2.22 4.62 22.00
N ALA A 82 -2.08 5.92 21.78
CA ALA A 82 -3.11 6.88 22.15
C ALA A 82 -4.46 6.63 21.44
N LEU A 83 -4.44 5.82 20.39
CA LEU A 83 -5.65 5.34 19.73
C LEU A 83 -6.15 4.01 20.33
N ALA A 84 -5.38 3.39 21.26
CA ALA A 84 -5.86 2.31 22.08
C ALA A 84 -7.00 2.84 22.99
N GLY A 85 -8.10 2.11 23.06
CA GLY A 85 -9.27 2.54 23.84
C GLY A 85 -10.24 3.47 23.11
N LEU A 86 -10.08 3.67 21.79
CA LEU A 86 -11.16 4.21 20.96
C LEU A 86 -12.36 3.26 21.00
N ARG A 87 -13.55 3.85 21.04
CA ARG A 87 -14.84 3.14 21.06
C ARG A 87 -15.69 3.60 19.89
N VAL A 88 -16.55 2.74 19.40
CA VAL A 88 -17.58 3.13 18.42
C VAL A 88 -18.38 4.31 18.95
N GLY A 89 -18.56 5.34 18.11
CA GLY A 89 -19.14 6.62 18.45
C GLY A 89 -18.15 7.70 18.84
N ASP A 90 -16.88 7.36 19.12
CA ASP A 90 -15.84 8.39 19.35
C ASP A 90 -15.61 9.23 18.11
N VAL A 91 -15.35 10.52 18.31
CA VAL A 91 -15.01 11.45 17.22
C VAL A 91 -13.57 11.88 17.37
N ILE A 92 -12.80 11.71 16.28
CA ILE A 92 -11.41 12.17 16.20
C ILE A 92 -11.20 13.05 14.97
N GLU A 93 -10.05 13.73 14.90
CA GLU A 93 -9.68 14.47 13.71
C GLU A 93 -8.97 13.54 12.70
N LEU A 94 -9.40 13.63 11.43
CA LEU A 94 -8.78 12.98 10.29
C LEU A 94 -8.12 14.04 9.42
N ILE A 95 -6.84 13.87 9.09
CA ILE A 95 -6.11 14.80 8.21
C ILE A 95 -5.59 14.02 7.01
N GLY A 96 -5.96 14.44 5.82
CA GLY A 96 -5.54 13.81 4.58
C GLY A 96 -6.25 14.41 3.36
N PRO A 97 -6.04 13.83 2.17
CA PRO A 97 -5.17 12.69 1.89
C PRO A 97 -3.69 13.01 2.06
N ILE A 98 -2.91 12.02 2.54
CA ILE A 98 -1.46 12.08 2.64
C ILE A 98 -0.85 11.20 1.55
N GLY A 99 0.15 11.72 0.86
CA GLY A 99 0.82 11.03 -0.24
C GLY A 99 0.13 11.21 -1.60
N GLN A 100 0.52 10.37 -2.53
CA GLN A 100 -0.04 10.29 -3.89
C GLN A 100 -0.76 8.96 -4.09
N PRO A 101 -1.76 8.91 -4.95
CA PRO A 101 -2.41 7.64 -5.29
C PRO A 101 -1.44 6.71 -6.02
N ILE A 102 -1.67 5.40 -5.88
CA ILE A 102 -1.03 4.40 -6.73
C ILE A 102 -1.48 4.62 -8.18
N LEU A 103 -0.54 4.69 -9.09
CA LEU A 103 -0.82 4.97 -10.49
C LEU A 103 -1.04 3.66 -11.26
N ILE A 104 -2.19 3.50 -11.88
CA ILE A 104 -2.49 2.39 -12.78
C ILE A 104 -2.58 2.90 -14.22
N ASN A 105 -1.85 2.26 -15.13
CA ASN A 105 -1.89 2.60 -16.54
C ASN A 105 -3.27 2.25 -17.14
N LYS A 106 -3.79 3.08 -18.01
CA LYS A 106 -5.09 2.84 -18.67
C LYS A 106 -5.16 1.52 -19.46
N ALA A 107 -4.01 1.02 -19.88
CA ALA A 107 -3.91 -0.24 -20.64
C ALA A 107 -3.70 -1.46 -19.75
N THR A 108 -3.66 -1.30 -18.42
CA THR A 108 -3.49 -2.42 -17.50
C THR A 108 -4.78 -3.22 -17.44
N MET A 109 -4.70 -4.49 -17.82
CA MET A 109 -5.80 -5.45 -17.72
C MET A 109 -5.53 -6.53 -16.66
N ARG A 110 -4.24 -6.75 -16.30
CA ARG A 110 -3.78 -7.75 -15.35
C ARG A 110 -2.86 -7.09 -14.33
N LEU A 111 -3.35 -6.98 -13.11
CA LEU A 111 -2.64 -6.34 -12.00
C LEU A 111 -2.16 -7.38 -11.01
N LEU A 112 -0.87 -7.40 -10.75
CA LEU A 112 -0.25 -8.24 -9.72
C LEU A 112 -0.04 -7.41 -8.44
N LEU A 113 -0.62 -7.86 -7.35
CA LEU A 113 -0.38 -7.32 -6.01
C LEU A 113 0.50 -8.30 -5.24
N ILE A 114 1.54 -7.81 -4.61
CA ILE A 114 2.50 -8.64 -3.86
C ILE A 114 2.57 -8.08 -2.45
N THR A 115 2.22 -8.90 -1.46
CA THR A 115 2.09 -8.39 -0.10
C THR A 115 2.43 -9.44 0.96
N ASP A 116 2.81 -8.96 2.11
CA ASP A 116 2.80 -9.67 3.39
C ASP A 116 1.72 -9.10 4.30
N GLY A 117 1.64 -9.59 5.53
CA GLY A 117 0.69 -9.09 6.50
C GLY A 117 0.80 -7.57 6.74
N GLU A 118 1.98 -6.96 6.59
CA GLU A 118 2.19 -5.52 6.79
C GLU A 118 1.67 -4.69 5.63
N GLY A 119 1.82 -5.21 4.43
CA GLY A 119 1.46 -4.51 3.20
C GLY A 119 0.00 -4.62 2.82
N PHE A 120 -0.74 -5.61 3.34
CA PHE A 120 -2.10 -5.92 2.92
C PHE A 120 -3.04 -4.71 2.93
N ALA A 121 -3.05 -3.94 4.01
CA ALA A 121 -3.90 -2.77 4.15
C ALA A 121 -3.66 -1.72 3.05
N TRP A 122 -2.43 -1.56 2.60
CA TRP A 122 -2.06 -0.63 1.55
C TRP A 122 -2.58 -1.01 0.16
N VAL A 123 -2.67 -2.30 -0.13
CA VAL A 123 -3.08 -2.79 -1.46
C VAL A 123 -4.55 -3.21 -1.53
N ARG A 124 -5.22 -3.39 -0.39
CA ARG A 124 -6.62 -3.81 -0.34
C ARG A 124 -7.56 -2.84 -1.07
N ALA A 125 -7.45 -1.54 -0.79
CA ALA A 125 -8.25 -0.53 -1.49
C ALA A 125 -8.00 -0.56 -3.01
N LEU A 126 -6.76 -0.85 -3.42
CA LEU A 126 -6.42 -0.99 -4.83
C LEU A 126 -7.04 -2.24 -5.45
N ALA A 127 -7.01 -3.39 -4.75
CA ALA A 127 -7.65 -4.61 -5.23
C ALA A 127 -9.15 -4.38 -5.49
N ILE A 128 -9.85 -3.75 -4.53
CA ILE A 128 -11.28 -3.42 -4.66
C ILE A 128 -11.53 -2.47 -5.84
N ALA A 129 -10.74 -1.41 -5.97
CA ALA A 129 -10.92 -0.43 -7.04
C ALA A 129 -10.59 -1.01 -8.43
N ALA A 130 -9.54 -1.82 -8.54
CA ALA A 130 -9.11 -2.43 -9.79
C ALA A 130 -10.14 -3.45 -10.31
N THR A 131 -10.64 -4.33 -9.44
CA THR A 131 -11.69 -5.30 -9.83
C THR A 131 -12.99 -4.61 -10.21
N SER A 132 -13.38 -3.55 -9.50
CA SER A 132 -14.55 -2.74 -9.85
C SER A 132 -14.40 -2.03 -11.22
N ALA A 133 -13.16 -1.79 -11.66
CA ALA A 133 -12.84 -1.24 -12.98
C ALA A 133 -12.65 -2.32 -14.07
N GLY A 134 -12.91 -3.60 -13.77
CA GLY A 134 -12.79 -4.71 -14.71
C GLY A 134 -11.35 -5.20 -14.95
N ILE A 135 -10.41 -4.84 -14.07
CA ILE A 135 -9.03 -5.33 -14.12
C ILE A 135 -8.95 -6.67 -13.39
N SER A 136 -8.35 -7.68 -14.03
CA SER A 136 -8.03 -8.95 -13.37
C SER A 136 -6.93 -8.75 -12.33
N VAL A 137 -7.19 -9.15 -11.09
CA VAL A 137 -6.25 -8.99 -9.97
C VAL A 137 -5.83 -10.35 -9.45
N THR A 138 -4.52 -10.59 -9.42
CA THR A 138 -3.90 -11.69 -8.68
C THR A 138 -3.12 -11.10 -7.53
N MET A 139 -3.34 -11.61 -6.32
CA MET A 139 -2.65 -11.18 -5.11
C MET A 139 -1.78 -12.31 -4.56
N LEU A 140 -0.46 -12.10 -4.56
CA LEU A 140 0.48 -12.98 -3.87
C LEU A 140 0.60 -12.52 -2.42
N GLN A 141 0.27 -13.41 -1.48
CA GLN A 141 0.34 -13.16 -0.04
C GLN A 141 1.40 -14.05 0.61
N GLN A 142 2.24 -13.45 1.43
CA GLN A 142 3.26 -14.15 2.21
C GLN A 142 2.97 -14.03 3.70
N ALA A 143 3.14 -15.14 4.44
CA ALA A 143 3.08 -15.15 5.89
C ALA A 143 4.00 -16.23 6.47
N GLU A 144 4.25 -16.19 7.78
CA GLU A 144 4.96 -17.28 8.46
C GLU A 144 4.08 -18.54 8.51
N THR A 145 2.82 -18.38 8.89
CA THR A 145 1.83 -19.45 8.99
C THR A 145 0.52 -19.05 8.33
N GLY A 146 -0.36 -20.02 8.06
CA GLY A 146 -1.70 -19.76 7.56
C GLY A 146 -2.57 -18.91 8.49
N GLY A 147 -2.30 -18.97 9.80
CA GLY A 147 -2.99 -18.17 10.81
C GLY A 147 -2.66 -16.68 10.77
N ASP A 148 -1.54 -16.30 10.15
CA ASP A 148 -1.09 -14.91 10.04
C ASP A 148 -1.64 -14.21 8.78
N LEU A 149 -2.34 -14.94 7.92
CA LEU A 149 -2.88 -14.42 6.68
C LEU A 149 -4.13 -13.55 6.92
N PRO A 150 -4.28 -12.46 6.18
CA PRO A 150 -5.55 -11.74 6.11
C PRO A 150 -6.69 -12.66 5.62
N PRO A 151 -7.89 -12.58 6.21
CA PRO A 151 -9.04 -13.35 5.73
C PRO A 151 -9.37 -13.04 4.26
N ALA A 152 -9.55 -14.07 3.43
CA ALA A 152 -9.90 -13.91 2.02
C ALA A 152 -11.20 -13.10 1.81
N SER A 153 -12.14 -13.20 2.76
CA SER A 153 -13.42 -12.47 2.76
C SER A 153 -13.28 -10.94 2.82
N LEU A 154 -12.08 -10.43 3.10
CA LEU A 154 -11.78 -8.99 3.03
C LEU A 154 -11.58 -8.48 1.61
N LEU A 155 -11.47 -9.36 0.63
CA LEU A 155 -11.29 -9.05 -0.79
C LEU A 155 -12.54 -9.44 -1.59
N PRO A 156 -12.77 -8.82 -2.76
CA PRO A 156 -13.78 -9.31 -3.70
C PRO A 156 -13.49 -10.74 -4.13
N ASP A 157 -14.51 -11.59 -4.29
CA ASP A 157 -14.40 -13.02 -4.66
C ASP A 157 -13.70 -13.25 -6.01
N VAL A 158 -13.65 -12.22 -6.86
CA VAL A 158 -12.98 -12.27 -8.17
C VAL A 158 -11.47 -12.04 -8.10
N VAL A 159 -10.91 -11.73 -6.93
CA VAL A 159 -9.46 -11.64 -6.73
C VAL A 159 -8.88 -13.02 -6.58
N GLU A 160 -7.96 -13.39 -7.46
CA GLU A 160 -7.16 -14.59 -7.30
C GLU A 160 -6.14 -14.39 -6.17
N ILE A 161 -6.20 -15.25 -5.15
CA ILE A 161 -5.27 -15.19 -4.02
C ILE A 161 -4.34 -16.40 -4.11
N VAL A 162 -3.04 -16.12 -4.18
CA VAL A 162 -1.98 -17.13 -4.16
C VAL A 162 -1.15 -16.93 -2.90
N VAL A 163 -1.00 -17.97 -2.13
CA VAL A 163 -0.40 -17.91 -0.79
C VAL A 163 0.92 -18.67 -0.74
N ALA A 164 1.90 -18.08 -0.07
CA ALA A 164 3.11 -18.75 0.37
C ALA A 164 3.26 -18.63 1.89
N THR A 165 3.47 -19.76 2.58
CA THR A 165 3.75 -19.77 4.02
C THR A 165 5.09 -20.44 4.30
N SER A 166 5.86 -19.86 5.21
CA SER A 166 7.20 -20.37 5.55
C SER A 166 7.13 -21.80 6.08
N ASP A 167 6.11 -22.11 6.89
CA ASP A 167 5.89 -23.43 7.47
C ASP A 167 5.18 -24.43 6.53
N GLY A 168 4.61 -23.95 5.41
CA GLY A 168 3.86 -24.77 4.47
C GLY A 168 2.47 -25.16 4.95
N SER A 169 1.91 -24.47 5.94
CA SER A 169 0.57 -24.75 6.46
C SER A 169 -0.55 -24.45 5.47
N ILE A 170 -0.35 -23.45 4.57
CA ILE A 170 -1.28 -23.14 3.47
C ILE A 170 -0.46 -22.72 2.25
N GLY A 171 -0.88 -23.18 1.06
CA GLY A 171 -0.33 -22.79 -0.23
C GLY A 171 1.08 -23.31 -0.49
N HIS A 172 1.93 -22.48 -1.11
CA HIS A 172 3.31 -22.83 -1.38
C HIS A 172 4.15 -22.79 -0.09
N ARG A 173 4.92 -23.85 0.18
CA ARG A 173 5.88 -23.87 1.28
C ARG A 173 7.13 -23.10 0.89
N GLY A 174 7.36 -21.94 1.48
CA GLY A 174 8.47 -21.05 1.17
C GLY A 174 8.04 -19.61 1.16
N THR A 175 8.52 -18.85 0.20
CA THR A 175 8.28 -17.42 0.07
C THR A 175 7.59 -17.06 -1.25
N VAL A 176 6.98 -15.90 -1.32
CA VAL A 176 6.44 -15.36 -2.57
C VAL A 176 7.55 -15.20 -3.64
N ALA A 177 8.81 -15.02 -3.23
CA ALA A 177 9.94 -14.91 -4.16
C ALA A 177 10.05 -16.13 -5.10
N ASP A 178 9.67 -17.32 -4.62
CA ASP A 178 9.71 -18.57 -5.37
C ASP A 178 8.68 -18.59 -6.51
N LEU A 179 7.58 -17.85 -6.37
CA LEU A 179 6.46 -17.77 -7.29
C LEU A 179 6.57 -16.61 -8.29
N LEU A 180 7.39 -15.60 -7.98
CA LEU A 180 7.41 -14.33 -8.73
C LEU A 180 7.70 -14.49 -10.22
N ALA A 181 8.52 -15.47 -10.64
CA ALA A 181 8.90 -15.63 -12.03
C ALA A 181 7.70 -15.89 -12.95
N GLU A 182 6.74 -16.68 -12.49
CA GLU A 182 5.52 -17.01 -13.21
C GLU A 182 4.59 -15.79 -13.30
N TYR A 183 4.25 -15.20 -12.15
CA TYR A 183 3.26 -14.12 -12.07
C TYR A 183 3.75 -12.79 -12.65
N VAL A 184 5.05 -12.51 -12.56
CA VAL A 184 5.66 -11.33 -13.19
C VAL A 184 5.53 -11.38 -14.71
N SER A 185 5.60 -12.56 -15.33
CA SER A 185 5.39 -12.72 -16.78
C SER A 185 3.95 -12.50 -17.20
N TRP A 186 2.99 -12.86 -16.35
CA TRP A 186 1.56 -12.72 -16.57
C TRP A 186 1.09 -11.25 -16.49
N ALA A 187 1.64 -10.47 -15.57
CA ALA A 187 1.12 -9.15 -15.21
C ALA A 187 1.49 -8.05 -16.21
N ASP A 188 0.54 -7.14 -16.46
CA ASP A 188 0.80 -5.89 -17.20
C ASP A 188 1.42 -4.83 -16.30
N GLN A 189 1.09 -4.85 -15.00
CA GLN A 189 1.60 -3.95 -13.97
C GLN A 189 1.58 -4.63 -12.61
N ALA A 190 2.50 -4.23 -11.72
CA ALA A 190 2.60 -4.79 -10.39
C ALA A 190 2.76 -3.72 -9.30
N VAL A 191 2.29 -4.04 -8.11
CA VAL A 191 2.47 -3.24 -6.89
C VAL A 191 2.93 -4.17 -5.77
N VAL A 192 4.00 -3.80 -5.07
CA VAL A 192 4.50 -4.51 -3.89
C VAL A 192 4.36 -3.66 -2.64
N ALA A 193 3.80 -4.24 -1.60
CA ALA A 193 3.70 -3.65 -0.26
C ALA A 193 4.08 -4.70 0.78
N GLY A 194 5.03 -4.38 1.64
CA GLY A 194 5.51 -5.30 2.67
C GLY A 194 6.94 -5.03 3.10
N GLY A 195 7.57 -5.99 3.76
CA GLY A 195 8.93 -5.91 4.27
C GLY A 195 9.99 -5.68 3.20
N ALA A 196 11.20 -5.34 3.63
CA ALA A 196 12.31 -4.99 2.74
C ALA A 196 12.68 -6.15 1.80
N ASP A 197 12.69 -7.37 2.31
CA ASP A 197 13.06 -8.57 1.54
C ASP A 197 12.05 -8.87 0.43
N LEU A 198 10.76 -8.74 0.73
CA LEU A 198 9.69 -8.91 -0.26
C LEU A 198 9.80 -7.85 -1.38
N ARG A 199 10.05 -6.59 -1.01
CA ARG A 199 10.26 -5.51 -1.99
C ARG A 199 11.50 -5.75 -2.85
N ALA A 200 12.60 -6.22 -2.25
CA ALA A 200 13.83 -6.56 -2.96
C ALA A 200 13.63 -7.72 -3.95
N ALA A 201 12.93 -8.78 -3.52
CA ALA A 201 12.61 -9.93 -4.38
C ALA A 201 11.75 -9.51 -5.57
N ALA A 202 10.67 -8.74 -5.35
CA ALA A 202 9.80 -8.22 -6.40
C ALA A 202 10.56 -7.31 -7.39
N THR A 203 11.42 -6.43 -6.87
CA THR A 203 12.26 -5.55 -7.70
C THR A 203 13.22 -6.35 -8.57
N SER A 204 13.87 -7.37 -8.01
CA SER A 204 14.79 -8.26 -8.73
C SER A 204 14.08 -9.04 -9.83
N ALA A 205 12.87 -9.55 -9.57
CA ALA A 205 12.05 -10.24 -10.56
C ALA A 205 11.63 -9.31 -11.72
N ALA A 206 11.22 -8.08 -11.40
CA ALA A 206 10.86 -7.07 -12.39
C ALA A 206 12.05 -6.68 -13.29
N LEU A 207 13.24 -6.56 -12.72
CA LEU A 207 14.46 -6.27 -13.49
C LEU A 207 14.83 -7.42 -14.45
N ARG A 208 14.73 -8.68 -13.99
CA ARG A 208 14.94 -9.86 -14.86
C ARG A 208 13.96 -9.90 -16.02
N ARG A 209 12.66 -9.62 -15.78
CA ARG A 209 11.65 -9.49 -16.84
C ARG A 209 12.08 -8.47 -17.91
N ARG A 210 12.49 -7.27 -17.50
CA ARG A 210 12.95 -6.21 -18.43
C ARG A 210 14.14 -6.64 -19.28
N THR A 211 15.04 -7.45 -18.75
CA THR A 211 16.19 -7.98 -19.49
C THR A 211 15.75 -9.02 -20.52
N ALA A 212 14.84 -9.93 -20.15
CA ALA A 212 14.29 -10.93 -21.06
C ALA A 212 13.54 -10.28 -22.24
N ASP A 213 12.69 -9.27 -21.97
CA ASP A 213 11.96 -8.53 -23.01
C ASP A 213 12.91 -7.83 -24.02
N ARG A 214 14.09 -7.40 -23.58
CA ARG A 214 15.10 -6.79 -24.44
C ARG A 214 15.82 -7.79 -25.32
N THR A 215 16.03 -9.00 -24.84
CA THR A 215 16.73 -10.06 -25.60
C THR A 215 15.83 -10.74 -26.63
N THR A 216 14.54 -10.83 -26.39
CA THR A 216 13.57 -11.39 -27.34
C THR A 216 13.22 -10.43 -28.48
N ALA A 217 13.38 -9.13 -28.28
CA ALA A 217 13.22 -8.10 -29.31
C ALA A 217 14.45 -8.01 -30.22
N SER A 218 14.89 -9.12 -30.81
CA SER A 218 15.98 -9.16 -31.77
C SER A 218 15.60 -8.44 -33.07
N GLY A 219 16.18 -7.28 -33.32
CA GLY A 219 16.22 -6.69 -34.65
C GLY A 219 16.04 -5.19 -34.80
N LYS A 220 15.40 -4.50 -33.89
CA LYS A 220 15.40 -3.02 -33.82
C LYS A 220 15.32 -2.59 -32.37
N PRO A 221 16.18 -1.65 -31.90
CA PRO A 221 15.97 -1.07 -30.60
C PRO A 221 14.57 -0.44 -30.63
N ALA A 222 13.64 -1.01 -29.84
CA ALA A 222 12.38 -0.35 -29.59
C ALA A 222 12.79 1.06 -29.10
N ARG A 223 12.47 2.08 -29.91
CA ARG A 223 12.63 3.47 -29.49
C ARG A 223 11.83 3.58 -28.22
N THR A 224 12.52 3.46 -27.09
CA THR A 224 12.01 3.86 -25.81
C THR A 224 11.66 5.33 -25.97
N ARG A 225 10.41 5.59 -26.37
CA ARG A 225 9.85 6.93 -26.22
C ARG A 225 9.94 7.18 -24.73
N THR A 226 10.96 7.89 -24.32
CA THR A 226 11.04 8.50 -23.00
C THR A 226 9.80 9.37 -22.91
N ALA A 227 8.74 8.82 -22.30
CA ALA A 227 7.61 9.62 -21.91
C ALA A 227 8.15 10.68 -20.94
N PRO A 228 7.66 11.92 -21.02
CA PRO A 228 8.06 12.95 -20.07
C PRO A 228 7.88 12.42 -18.66
N ALA A 229 8.84 12.71 -17.77
CA ALA A 229 8.79 12.34 -16.38
C ALA A 229 7.41 12.76 -15.81
N GLY A 230 6.61 11.77 -15.34
CA GLY A 230 5.28 11.99 -14.79
C GLY A 230 4.08 11.51 -15.62
N SER A 231 4.26 11.03 -16.87
CA SER A 231 3.12 10.69 -17.74
C SER A 231 2.73 9.22 -17.79
N ARG A 232 3.50 8.30 -17.23
CA ARG A 232 3.21 6.86 -17.26
C ARG A 232 3.58 6.21 -15.93
N ALA A 233 2.64 5.46 -15.36
CA ALA A 233 2.90 4.66 -14.17
C ALA A 233 4.01 3.63 -14.45
N PRO A 234 4.96 3.42 -13.51
CA PRO A 234 5.98 2.39 -13.65
C PRO A 234 5.34 1.00 -13.66
N TRP A 235 6.06 0.02 -14.24
CA TRP A 235 5.56 -1.35 -14.25
C TRP A 235 5.47 -1.93 -12.85
N LEU A 236 6.43 -1.66 -11.97
CA LEU A 236 6.41 -2.04 -10.55
C LEU A 236 6.49 -0.79 -9.68
N GLN A 237 5.49 -0.62 -8.82
CA GLN A 237 5.50 0.35 -7.74
C GLN A 237 5.74 -0.36 -6.41
N ALA A 238 6.67 0.14 -5.60
CA ALA A 238 6.85 -0.30 -4.22
C ALA A 238 6.23 0.70 -3.25
N LEU A 239 5.40 0.21 -2.35
CA LEU A 239 4.85 0.99 -1.25
C LEU A 239 5.83 0.96 -0.07
N LEU A 240 6.21 2.14 0.38
CA LEU A 240 7.11 2.30 1.50
C LEU A 240 6.31 2.74 2.72
N ALA A 241 6.09 1.79 3.63
CA ALA A 241 5.57 2.12 4.95
C ALA A 241 6.68 2.85 5.74
N HIS A 242 6.39 4.06 6.20
CA HIS A 242 7.31 4.87 6.97
C HIS A 242 6.54 5.78 7.91
N GLU A 243 7.15 6.14 9.01
CA GLU A 243 6.60 7.13 9.94
C GLU A 243 6.47 8.50 9.23
N ILE A 244 5.25 9.04 9.18
CA ILE A 244 4.96 10.34 8.59
C ILE A 244 4.54 11.31 9.67
N GLY A 245 5.46 12.15 10.13
CA GLY A 245 5.20 13.09 11.21
C GLY A 245 4.30 14.26 10.80
N CYS A 246 4.66 15.03 9.78
CA CYS A 246 3.92 16.25 9.43
C CYS A 246 2.83 16.06 8.35
N GLY A 247 2.98 15.13 7.43
CA GLY A 247 2.06 14.90 6.31
C GLY A 247 2.07 15.96 5.20
N ILE A 248 2.85 17.03 5.35
CA ILE A 248 2.84 18.22 4.45
C ILE A 248 4.20 18.49 3.78
N GLY A 249 5.19 17.61 3.97
CA GLY A 249 6.53 17.76 3.38
C GLY A 249 7.47 18.74 4.09
N ALA A 250 7.11 19.25 5.28
CA ALA A 250 7.89 20.28 5.96
C ALA A 250 9.03 19.72 6.83
N CYS A 251 8.82 18.62 7.54
CA CYS A 251 9.77 18.12 8.54
C CYS A 251 10.93 17.27 7.98
N GLY A 252 10.80 16.77 6.75
CA GLY A 252 11.81 15.88 6.15
C GLY A 252 11.85 14.46 6.74
N GLY A 253 11.13 14.17 7.82
CA GLY A 253 11.23 12.90 8.56
C GLY A 253 10.82 11.64 7.75
N CYS A 254 10.01 11.80 6.71
CA CYS A 254 9.62 10.70 5.82
C CYS A 254 10.41 10.67 4.50
N THR A 255 11.61 11.26 4.49
CA THR A 255 12.47 11.30 3.30
C THR A 255 13.23 10.00 3.16
N VAL A 256 13.07 9.35 2.00
CA VAL A 256 13.80 8.14 1.64
C VAL A 256 14.73 8.41 0.45
N ALA A 257 15.90 7.77 0.46
CA ALA A 257 16.84 7.86 -0.65
C ALA A 257 16.47 6.84 -1.73
N THR A 258 16.31 7.32 -2.95
CA THR A 258 16.13 6.48 -4.16
C THR A 258 17.28 6.71 -5.13
N ARG A 259 17.39 5.91 -6.17
CA ARG A 259 18.38 6.17 -7.24
C ARG A 259 18.09 7.46 -8.01
N ALA A 260 16.83 7.86 -8.06
CA ALA A 260 16.41 9.09 -8.74
C ALA A 260 16.58 10.35 -7.86
N GLY A 261 16.95 10.18 -6.58
CA GLY A 261 17.09 11.27 -5.62
C GLY A 261 16.35 10.99 -4.31
N GLN A 262 16.18 12.03 -3.52
CA GLN A 262 15.40 11.97 -2.28
C GLN A 262 13.90 12.15 -2.59
N VAL A 263 13.07 11.32 -1.97
CA VAL A 263 11.60 11.34 -2.08
C VAL A 263 10.99 11.52 -0.70
N ARG A 264 10.12 12.49 -0.54
CA ARG A 264 9.32 12.67 0.69
C ARG A 264 8.01 11.92 0.55
N LEU A 265 7.87 10.82 1.29
CA LEU A 265 6.73 9.91 1.12
C LEU A 265 5.36 10.57 1.34
N CYS A 266 5.28 11.55 2.22
CA CYS A 266 4.04 12.29 2.45
C CYS A 266 3.60 13.19 1.28
N ARG A 267 4.46 13.43 0.29
CA ARG A 267 4.19 14.29 -0.87
C ARG A 267 4.28 13.56 -2.19
N GLU A 268 5.28 12.71 -2.35
CA GLU A 268 5.64 12.07 -3.62
C GLU A 268 5.43 10.56 -3.59
N GLY A 269 5.27 9.96 -2.39
CA GLY A 269 4.95 8.56 -2.14
C GLY A 269 3.51 8.36 -1.67
N PRO A 270 3.21 7.25 -0.97
CA PRO A 270 4.13 6.20 -0.53
C PRO A 270 4.58 5.23 -1.64
N ALA A 271 3.88 5.24 -2.79
CA ALA A 271 4.24 4.39 -3.92
C ALA A 271 5.38 5.03 -4.73
N VAL A 272 6.48 4.31 -4.90
CA VAL A 272 7.64 4.75 -5.68
C VAL A 272 7.94 3.76 -6.81
N ASP A 273 8.56 4.22 -7.90
CA ASP A 273 9.05 3.32 -8.95
C ASP A 273 10.16 2.43 -8.41
N ALA A 274 9.89 1.15 -8.27
CA ALA A 274 10.87 0.18 -7.78
C ALA A 274 11.93 -0.19 -8.83
N THR A 275 11.66 -0.02 -10.13
CA THR A 275 12.57 -0.42 -11.22
C THR A 275 13.48 0.70 -11.71
N GLY A 276 13.03 1.94 -11.58
CA GLY A 276 13.82 3.13 -11.95
C GLY A 276 14.55 3.75 -10.77
N SER A 277 14.01 3.53 -9.57
CA SER A 277 14.48 4.11 -8.31
C SER A 277 14.81 3.02 -7.32
N ALA A 278 15.72 2.08 -7.64
CA ALA A 278 16.11 1.08 -6.66
C ALA A 278 16.54 1.80 -5.37
N LEU A 279 15.88 1.48 -4.28
CA LEU A 279 16.18 1.99 -2.95
C LEU A 279 17.67 1.76 -2.64
N LYS A 280 18.39 2.80 -2.25
CA LYS A 280 19.76 2.64 -1.76
C LYS A 280 19.66 1.98 -0.38
N GLY A 281 20.06 0.71 -0.31
CA GLY A 281 20.33 -0.04 0.93
C GLY A 281 19.24 0.08 2.00
N GLY A 282 18.61 -1.03 2.35
CA GLY A 282 17.76 -1.30 3.50
C GLY A 282 17.32 -0.12 4.36
N ALA A 283 16.17 0.43 4.06
CA ALA A 283 15.37 1.18 5.03
C ALA A 283 14.14 0.36 5.35
#